data_495716db3a340052ede084bdd137dc27
#
_entry.id   495716db3a340052ede084bdd137dc27
#
_cell.length_a   1.000
_cell.length_b   1.000
_cell.length_c   1.000
_cell.angle_alpha   90.00
_cell.angle_beta   90.00
_cell.angle_gamma   90.00
#
_symmetry.space_group_name_H-M   'P 1'
#
loop_
_entity.id
_entity.type
_entity.pdbx_description
1 polymer ?
#
loop_
_entity_poly.entity_id
_entity_poly.type
_entity_poly.pdbx_seq_one_letter_code
_entity_poly.pdbx_strand_id
1 'polypeptide(L)' 'MFETIFDELADQQRKKLMQFANVLIPHLTEDDLLQPNDFPALENHPYFRYEEGVLEGILTARMAYLAWKKQQF' A
#
# COMPACT_ATOMS: atom_id res chain seq x y z
N MET A 1 -14.03 14.69 -2.23
CA MET A 1 -13.61 14.56 -3.64
C MET A 1 -12.15 14.15 -3.78
N PHE A 2 -11.21 14.88 -3.19
CA PHE A 2 -9.81 14.49 -3.24
C PHE A 2 -9.54 13.20 -2.49
N GLU A 3 -10.33 12.89 -1.46
CA GLU A 3 -10.22 11.61 -0.75
C GLU A 3 -10.41 10.42 -1.71
N THR A 4 -11.33 10.56 -2.67
CA THR A 4 -11.59 9.51 -3.65
C THR A 4 -10.36 9.24 -4.50
N ILE A 5 -9.62 10.30 -4.87
CA ILE A 5 -8.38 10.16 -5.64
C ILE A 5 -7.35 9.35 -4.84
N PHE A 6 -7.18 9.69 -3.55
CA PHE A 6 -6.24 8.95 -2.69
C PHE A 6 -6.67 7.50 -2.52
N ASP A 7 -7.98 7.26 -2.34
CA ASP A 7 -8.49 5.90 -2.19
C ASP A 7 -8.26 5.08 -3.45
N GLU A 8 -8.47 5.66 -4.62
CA GLU A 8 -8.24 4.98 -5.89
C GLU A 8 -6.77 4.66 -6.09
N LEU A 9 -5.87 5.61 -5.78
CA LEU A 9 -4.44 5.38 -5.88
C LEU A 9 -3.99 4.27 -4.93
N ALA A 10 -4.49 4.28 -3.70
CA ALA A 10 -4.16 3.26 -2.72
C ALA A 10 -4.65 1.88 -3.18
N ASP A 11 -5.86 1.80 -3.72
CA ASP A 11 -6.40 0.53 -4.21
C ASP A 11 -5.61 -0.01 -5.38
N GLN A 12 -5.23 0.85 -6.33
CA GLN A 12 -4.40 0.45 -7.46
C GLN A 12 -3.05 -0.06 -6.98
N GLN A 13 -2.46 0.62 -6.00
CA GLN A 13 -1.17 0.24 -5.48
C GLN A 13 -1.24 -1.08 -4.70
N ARG A 14 -2.31 -1.31 -3.94
CA ARG A 14 -2.51 -2.58 -3.26
C ARG A 14 -2.65 -3.74 -4.23
N LYS A 15 -3.38 -3.52 -5.32
CA LYS A 15 -3.52 -4.54 -6.37
C LYS A 15 -2.17 -4.87 -7.00
N LYS A 16 -1.37 -3.85 -7.26
CA LYS A 16 -0.04 -4.03 -7.82
C LYS A 16 0.86 -4.84 -6.90
N LEU A 17 0.84 -4.49 -5.61
CA LEU A 17 1.58 -5.23 -4.59
C LEU A 17 1.13 -6.69 -4.54
N MET A 18 -0.17 -6.92 -4.54
CA MET A 18 -0.72 -8.26 -4.46
C MET A 18 -0.35 -9.10 -5.68
N GLN A 19 -0.43 -8.50 -6.87
CA GLN A 19 -0.04 -9.19 -8.10
C GLN A 19 1.42 -9.60 -8.05
N PHE A 20 2.29 -8.70 -7.64
CA PHE A 20 3.72 -9.00 -7.52
C PHE A 20 3.98 -10.06 -6.45
N ALA A 21 3.35 -9.90 -5.28
CA ALA A 21 3.52 -10.85 -4.19
C ALA A 21 3.07 -12.27 -4.58
N ASN A 22 2.00 -12.37 -5.36
CA ASN A 22 1.48 -13.68 -5.80
C ASN A 22 2.38 -14.34 -6.86
N VAL A 23 3.22 -13.58 -7.56
CA VAL A 23 4.23 -14.18 -8.42
C VAL A 23 5.26 -14.95 -7.59
N LEU A 24 5.64 -14.39 -6.44
CA LEU A 24 6.62 -15.01 -5.54
C LEU A 24 5.99 -16.07 -4.65
N ILE A 25 4.77 -15.81 -4.18
CA ILE A 25 4.06 -16.67 -3.23
C ILE A 25 2.63 -16.81 -3.72
N PRO A 26 2.34 -17.83 -4.56
CA PRO A 26 1.03 -17.97 -5.22
C PRO A 26 -0.18 -18.03 -4.27
N HIS A 27 0.02 -18.53 -3.05
CA HIS A 27 -1.07 -18.70 -2.09
C HIS A 27 -1.25 -17.53 -1.13
N LEU A 28 -0.48 -16.46 -1.32
CA LEU A 28 -0.55 -15.31 -0.43
C LEU A 28 -1.93 -14.66 -0.50
N THR A 29 -2.48 -14.31 0.67
CA THR A 29 -3.76 -13.60 0.77
C THR A 29 -3.52 -12.12 1.06
N GLU A 30 -4.59 -11.33 0.98
CA GLU A 30 -4.50 -9.91 1.34
C GLU A 30 -4.12 -9.72 2.80
N ASP A 31 -4.63 -10.58 3.68
CA ASP A 31 -4.28 -10.53 5.10
C ASP A 31 -2.79 -10.80 5.32
N ASP A 32 -2.24 -11.75 4.56
CA ASP A 32 -0.80 -12.04 4.63
C ASP A 32 0.02 -10.83 4.22
N LEU A 33 -0.47 -10.04 3.26
CA LEU A 33 0.22 -8.86 2.77
C LEU A 33 0.37 -7.79 3.85
N LEU A 34 -0.49 -7.78 4.85
CA LEU A 34 -0.41 -6.84 5.97
C LEU A 34 0.76 -7.16 6.90
N GLN A 35 1.30 -8.36 6.82
CA GLN A 35 2.43 -8.79 7.66
C GLN A 35 3.53 -9.40 6.79
N PRO A 36 4.15 -8.59 5.91
CA PRO A 36 5.17 -9.09 4.99
C PRO A 36 6.41 -9.64 5.71
N ASN A 37 6.61 -9.28 6.99
CA ASN A 37 7.73 -9.77 7.78
C ASN A 37 7.66 -11.29 8.01
N ASP A 38 6.46 -11.88 7.89
CA ASP A 38 6.29 -13.33 8.01
C ASP A 38 6.77 -14.07 6.76
N PHE A 39 7.09 -13.32 5.69
CA PHE A 39 7.48 -13.87 4.40
C PHE A 39 8.81 -13.27 3.97
N PRO A 40 9.95 -13.97 4.28
CA PRO A 40 11.28 -13.43 3.94
C PRO A 40 11.44 -13.08 2.46
N ALA A 41 10.76 -13.82 1.57
CA ALA A 41 10.82 -13.53 0.14
C ALA A 41 10.27 -12.15 -0.20
N LEU A 42 9.32 -11.64 0.58
CA LEU A 42 8.79 -10.29 0.42
C LEU A 42 9.61 -9.28 1.19
N GLU A 43 9.87 -9.58 2.46
CA GLU A 43 10.58 -8.65 3.35
C GLU A 43 11.93 -8.22 2.78
N ASN A 44 12.64 -9.16 2.16
CA ASN A 44 13.97 -8.92 1.64
C ASN A 44 14.00 -8.57 0.15
N HIS A 45 12.84 -8.42 -0.49
CA HIS A 45 12.79 -8.12 -1.92
C HIS A 45 12.79 -6.61 -2.15
N PRO A 46 13.82 -6.05 -2.78
CA PRO A 46 13.92 -4.59 -2.94
C PRO A 46 12.74 -3.97 -3.68
N TYR A 47 12.26 -4.62 -4.74
CA TYR A 47 11.15 -4.10 -5.52
C TYR A 47 9.87 -4.08 -4.71
N PHE A 48 9.60 -5.15 -3.97
CA PHE A 48 8.42 -5.20 -3.10
C PHE A 48 8.46 -4.10 -2.05
N ARG A 49 9.62 -3.92 -1.41
CA ARG A 49 9.79 -2.87 -0.39
C ARG A 49 9.60 -1.48 -0.98
N TYR A 50 10.09 -1.26 -2.20
CA TYR A 50 9.88 0.01 -2.88
C TYR A 50 8.40 0.28 -3.11
N GLU A 51 7.68 -0.68 -3.67
CA GLU A 51 6.26 -0.52 -3.97
C GLU A 51 5.42 -0.40 -2.70
N GLU A 52 5.82 -1.08 -1.64
CA GLU A 52 5.19 -0.93 -0.32
C GLU A 52 5.36 0.50 0.19
N GLY A 53 6.55 1.07 0.01
CA GLY A 53 6.81 2.47 0.37
C GLY A 53 5.95 3.44 -0.41
N VAL A 54 5.70 3.15 -1.69
CA VAL A 54 4.79 3.98 -2.51
C VAL A 54 3.39 3.98 -1.89
N LEU A 55 2.89 2.82 -1.48
CA LEU A 55 1.58 2.74 -0.82
C LEU A 55 1.57 3.55 0.48
N GLU A 56 2.61 3.41 1.29
CA GLU A 56 2.71 4.16 2.54
C GLU A 56 2.73 5.66 2.29
N GLY A 57 3.42 6.10 1.23
CA GLY A 57 3.44 7.50 0.82
C GLY A 57 2.06 8.02 0.44
N ILE A 58 1.31 7.23 -0.31
CA ILE A 58 -0.06 7.59 -0.70
C ILE A 58 -0.95 7.74 0.54
N LEU A 59 -0.86 6.78 1.46
CA LEU A 59 -1.66 6.81 2.68
C LEU A 59 -1.27 7.98 3.60
N THR A 60 0.03 8.29 3.66
CA THR A 60 0.52 9.44 4.42
C THR A 60 -0.01 10.74 3.85
N ALA A 61 0.02 10.88 2.53
CA ALA A 61 -0.51 12.06 1.86
C ALA A 61 -2.01 12.21 2.10
N ARG A 62 -2.74 11.09 2.06
CA ARG A 62 -4.18 11.08 2.35
C ARG A 62 -4.45 11.59 3.76
N MET A 63 -3.71 11.09 4.73
CA MET A 63 -3.87 11.52 6.12
C MET A 63 -3.56 13.01 6.30
N ALA A 64 -2.50 13.48 5.66
CA ALA A 64 -2.12 14.89 5.71
C ALA A 64 -3.21 15.77 5.11
N TYR A 65 -3.80 15.35 3.99
CA TYR A 65 -4.89 16.08 3.36
C TYR A 65 -6.11 16.13 4.28
N LEU A 66 -6.48 15.03 4.90
CA LEU A 66 -7.63 14.98 5.79
C LEU A 66 -7.42 15.86 7.03
N ALA A 67 -6.22 15.87 7.58
CA ALA A 67 -5.88 16.74 8.70
C ALA A 67 -6.00 18.21 8.32
N TRP A 68 -5.48 18.56 7.14
CA TRP A 68 -5.57 19.93 6.63
C TRP A 68 -7.04 20.33 6.42
N LYS A 69 -7.83 19.44 5.81
CA LYS A 69 -9.25 19.70 5.55
C LYS A 69 -10.02 19.98 6.84
N LYS A 70 -9.70 19.25 7.91
CA LYS A 70 -10.33 19.45 9.22
C LYS A 70 -10.08 20.86 9.75
N GLN A 71 -8.92 21.44 9.46
CA GLN A 71 -8.55 22.77 9.97
C GLN A 71 -9.23 23.90 9.20
N GLN A 72 -9.88 23.60 8.10
CA GLN A 72 -10.55 24.60 7.27
C GLN A 72 -11.96 24.95 7.73
N PHE A 73 -12.46 24.29 8.77
CA PHE A 73 -13.83 24.48 9.28
C PHE A 73 -13.85 24.98 10.71
#